data_c989a1b6e9927848f46f0579c8927b39
#
_entry.id   c989a1b6e9927848f46f0579c8927b39
#
_cell.length_a   1.000
_cell.length_b   1.000
_cell.length_c   1.000
_cell.angle_alpha   90.00
_cell.angle_beta   90.00
_cell.angle_gamma   90.00
#
_symmetry.space_group_name_H-M   'P 1'
#
loop_
_entity.id
_entity.type
_entity.pdbx_description
1 polymer ?
#
loop_
_entity_poly.entity_id
_entity_poly.type
_entity_poly.pdbx_seq_one_letter_code
_entity_poly.pdbx_strand_id
1 'polypeptide(L)'
;MKTLRVNEYDMAYLDIGKGSPIVCIHGSLNDFRAWNGVLGPLSANNRLIAPSMRHYFPEHWNGEGGQFRMDQHIDDAIAFIEDLGLGPVNLIGHSRGGHISFRVGLERPDLISKLVLAEPGGTLEDDLMPEETSNLSEGAGSRAHVTRSSERIAAGDLEGGLRAFIDGINGPGSWEKLTLADRQMREDNAYTLLAQTNEGRRPYSKADAEALSPPTLFVGGADTTGLLPIVLRALAAHAPNAETAIIPNAGHSMFRQQPRAFCDVVLPFLKR
;
A
#
# COMPACT_ATOMS: atom_id res chain seq x y z
N MET A 1 -19.26 -6.02 -5.97
CA MET A 1 -18.17 -5.46 -6.78
C MET A 1 -18.78 -4.53 -7.81
N LYS A 2 -18.24 -3.36 -8.00
CA LYS A 2 -18.58 -2.35 -9.00
C LYS A 2 -17.41 -2.13 -9.94
N THR A 3 -17.61 -1.39 -11.02
CA THR A 3 -16.55 -1.00 -11.96
C THR A 3 -16.69 0.49 -12.26
N LEU A 4 -15.56 1.18 -12.38
CA LEU A 4 -15.45 2.58 -12.80
C LEU A 4 -14.44 2.66 -13.95
N ARG A 5 -14.79 3.35 -15.01
CA ARG A 5 -13.89 3.59 -16.14
C ARG A 5 -12.91 4.72 -15.78
N VAL A 6 -11.63 4.41 -15.71
CA VAL A 6 -10.56 5.32 -15.29
C VAL A 6 -9.39 5.20 -16.26
N ASN A 7 -8.99 6.28 -16.91
CA ASN A 7 -7.85 6.30 -17.86
C ASN A 7 -7.90 5.11 -18.84
N GLU A 8 -9.05 4.91 -19.48
CA GLU A 8 -9.32 3.83 -20.45
C GLU A 8 -9.24 2.40 -19.87
N TYR A 9 -9.23 2.26 -18.55
CA TYR A 9 -9.22 0.98 -17.83
C TYR A 9 -10.46 0.81 -16.96
N ASP A 10 -11.06 -0.37 -16.94
CA ASP A 10 -12.24 -0.70 -16.12
C ASP A 10 -11.80 -1.16 -14.73
N MET A 11 -11.65 -0.21 -13.81
CA MET A 11 -11.19 -0.47 -12.45
C MET A 11 -12.30 -1.06 -11.59
N ALA A 12 -12.10 -2.29 -11.13
CA ALA A 12 -13.02 -2.96 -10.21
C ALA A 12 -12.84 -2.44 -8.77
N TYR A 13 -13.95 -2.30 -8.02
CA TYR A 13 -13.88 -1.85 -6.64
C TYR A 13 -15.02 -2.39 -5.75
N LEU A 14 -14.77 -2.42 -4.45
CA LEU A 14 -15.80 -2.56 -3.42
C LEU A 14 -16.33 -1.19 -3.02
N ASP A 15 -17.61 -1.11 -2.67
CA ASP A 15 -18.27 0.11 -2.20
C ASP A 15 -19.31 -0.30 -1.15
N ILE A 16 -19.00 -0.02 0.12
CA ILE A 16 -19.74 -0.55 1.28
C ILE A 16 -19.96 0.56 2.31
N GLY A 17 -21.13 0.58 2.91
CA GLY A 17 -21.50 1.56 3.94
C GLY A 17 -22.00 2.89 3.37
N LYS A 18 -22.18 3.86 4.27
CA LYS A 18 -22.64 5.23 3.98
C LYS A 18 -21.97 6.20 4.93
N GLY A 19 -21.80 7.44 4.52
CA GLY A 19 -21.16 8.50 5.33
C GLY A 19 -19.92 9.05 4.64
N SER A 20 -18.94 9.53 5.40
CA SER A 20 -17.71 10.12 4.88
C SER A 20 -16.94 9.10 4.04
N PRO A 21 -16.47 9.46 2.83
CA PRO A 21 -15.78 8.52 1.96
C PRO A 21 -14.38 8.18 2.49
N ILE A 22 -14.08 6.87 2.50
CA ILE A 22 -12.75 6.32 2.76
C ILE A 22 -12.35 5.52 1.53
N VAL A 23 -11.28 5.92 0.84
CA VAL A 23 -10.68 5.17 -0.26
C VAL A 23 -9.48 4.40 0.26
N CYS A 24 -9.39 3.10 -0.04
CA CYS A 24 -8.35 2.20 0.47
C CYS A 24 -7.52 1.60 -0.68
N ILE A 25 -6.26 2.01 -0.82
CA ILE A 25 -5.33 1.53 -1.85
C ILE A 25 -4.46 0.39 -1.30
N HIS A 26 -4.53 -0.78 -1.92
CA HIS A 26 -3.84 -2.00 -1.48
C HIS A 26 -2.35 -2.03 -1.85
N GLY A 27 -1.59 -2.92 -1.18
CA GLY A 27 -0.18 -3.19 -1.46
C GLY A 27 0.06 -4.22 -2.57
N SER A 28 1.33 -4.58 -2.78
CA SER A 28 1.76 -5.62 -3.73
C SER A 28 1.09 -6.96 -3.41
N LEU A 29 0.79 -7.77 -4.44
CA LEU A 29 0.13 -9.07 -4.33
C LEU A 29 -1.23 -9.05 -3.63
N ASN A 30 -1.80 -7.87 -3.43
CA ASN A 30 -3.14 -7.66 -2.86
C ASN A 30 -4.08 -7.09 -3.92
N ASP A 31 -5.35 -7.00 -3.56
CA ASP A 31 -6.42 -6.32 -4.26
C ASP A 31 -7.44 -5.82 -3.23
N PHE A 32 -8.64 -5.42 -3.64
CA PHE A 32 -9.68 -4.93 -2.74
C PHE A 32 -9.99 -5.91 -1.58
N ARG A 33 -9.77 -7.23 -1.75
CA ARG A 33 -10.01 -8.26 -0.72
C ARG A 33 -9.08 -8.12 0.49
N ALA A 34 -7.95 -7.43 0.34
CA ALA A 34 -7.00 -7.21 1.44
C ALA A 34 -7.65 -6.55 2.66
N TRP A 35 -8.67 -5.73 2.43
CA TRP A 35 -9.35 -4.95 3.46
C TRP A 35 -10.47 -5.69 4.19
N ASN A 36 -10.76 -6.97 3.84
CA ASN A 36 -11.87 -7.75 4.40
C ASN A 36 -11.91 -7.75 5.94
N GLY A 37 -10.75 -7.83 6.60
CA GLY A 37 -10.66 -7.84 8.07
C GLY A 37 -11.08 -6.54 8.75
N VAL A 38 -11.04 -5.42 8.04
CA VAL A 38 -11.37 -4.08 8.56
C VAL A 38 -12.62 -3.47 7.91
N LEU A 39 -13.25 -4.16 6.96
CA LEU A 39 -14.45 -3.67 6.25
C LEU A 39 -15.56 -3.26 7.22
N GLY A 40 -15.93 -4.15 8.15
CA GLY A 40 -17.02 -3.90 9.09
C GLY A 40 -16.80 -2.64 9.93
N PRO A 41 -15.72 -2.54 10.71
CA PRO A 41 -15.43 -1.36 11.51
C PRO A 41 -15.29 -0.07 10.70
N LEU A 42 -14.59 -0.11 9.57
CA LEU A 42 -14.37 1.09 8.75
C LEU A 42 -15.66 1.56 8.06
N SER A 43 -16.53 0.64 7.64
CA SER A 43 -17.79 0.98 6.95
C SER A 43 -18.99 1.24 7.87
N ALA A 44 -18.85 1.06 9.19
CA ALA A 44 -19.97 1.20 10.12
C ALA A 44 -20.62 2.60 10.10
N ASN A 45 -19.81 3.64 9.94
CA ASN A 45 -20.25 5.04 9.85
C ASN A 45 -19.59 5.81 8.70
N ASN A 46 -18.98 5.12 7.76
CA ASN A 46 -18.31 5.70 6.60
C ASN A 46 -18.68 4.90 5.34
N ARG A 47 -18.50 5.50 4.19
CA ARG A 47 -18.56 4.80 2.90
C ARG A 47 -17.16 4.35 2.52
N LEU A 48 -16.86 3.07 2.69
CA LEU A 48 -15.58 2.48 2.33
C LEU A 48 -15.59 2.07 0.86
N ILE A 49 -14.56 2.51 0.14
CA ILE A 49 -14.35 2.27 -1.28
C ILE A 49 -12.94 1.71 -1.43
N ALA A 50 -12.82 0.50 -1.97
CA ALA A 50 -11.54 -0.16 -2.15
C ALA A 50 -11.38 -0.61 -3.60
N PRO A 51 -10.61 0.11 -4.43
CA PRO A 51 -10.30 -0.34 -5.78
C PRO A 51 -9.27 -1.48 -5.77
N SER A 52 -9.32 -2.31 -6.81
CA SER A 52 -8.18 -3.06 -7.30
C SER A 52 -7.46 -2.23 -8.34
N MET A 53 -6.17 -2.00 -8.14
CA MET A 53 -5.37 -1.25 -9.09
C MET A 53 -5.24 -2.01 -10.42
N ARG A 54 -4.89 -1.30 -11.48
CA ARG A 54 -4.69 -1.87 -12.83
C ARG A 54 -3.83 -3.12 -12.78
N HIS A 55 -4.23 -4.17 -13.52
CA HIS A 55 -3.58 -5.47 -13.62
C HIS A 55 -3.64 -6.35 -12.36
N TYR A 56 -4.41 -5.95 -11.36
CA TYR A 56 -4.72 -6.79 -10.21
C TYR A 56 -6.10 -7.45 -10.35
N PHE A 57 -6.32 -8.55 -9.62
CA PHE A 57 -7.62 -9.21 -9.58
C PHE A 57 -8.77 -8.18 -9.46
N PRO A 58 -9.88 -8.32 -10.21
CA PRO A 58 -10.33 -9.50 -10.95
C PRO A 58 -9.79 -9.65 -12.39
N GLU A 59 -8.88 -8.79 -12.84
CA GLU A 59 -8.16 -9.02 -14.07
C GLU A 59 -7.23 -10.22 -13.90
N HIS A 60 -7.30 -11.18 -14.81
CA HIS A 60 -6.39 -12.33 -14.86
C HIS A 60 -5.18 -11.99 -15.73
N TRP A 61 -4.41 -10.99 -15.27
CA TRP A 61 -3.23 -10.54 -16.01
C TRP A 61 -2.09 -11.56 -15.89
N ASN A 62 -1.48 -11.88 -17.03
CA ASN A 62 -0.41 -12.88 -17.14
C ASN A 62 1.01 -12.29 -17.10
N GLY A 63 1.14 -10.99 -16.85
CA GLY A 63 2.43 -10.28 -16.88
C GLY A 63 2.79 -9.68 -18.23
N GLU A 64 1.94 -9.87 -19.25
CA GLU A 64 2.16 -9.40 -20.61
C GLU A 64 1.09 -8.40 -21.04
N GLY A 65 1.50 -7.45 -21.87
CA GLY A 65 0.60 -6.42 -22.39
C GLY A 65 0.27 -5.33 -21.37
N GLY A 66 -0.11 -4.16 -21.88
CA GLY A 66 -0.41 -3.00 -21.05
C GLY A 66 0.84 -2.35 -20.44
N GLN A 67 0.60 -1.30 -19.68
CA GLN A 67 1.65 -0.60 -18.92
C GLN A 67 1.49 -0.87 -17.43
N PHE A 68 2.55 -1.35 -16.78
CA PHE A 68 2.62 -1.50 -15.33
C PHE A 68 3.68 -0.54 -14.80
N ARG A 69 3.28 0.70 -14.58
CA ARG A 69 4.16 1.76 -14.10
C ARG A 69 3.61 2.38 -12.83
N MET A 70 4.51 2.83 -11.97
CA MET A 70 4.09 3.50 -10.74
C MET A 70 3.33 4.79 -11.03
N ASP A 71 3.82 5.61 -11.96
CA ASP A 71 3.14 6.86 -12.34
C ASP A 71 1.74 6.60 -12.89
N GLN A 72 1.56 5.58 -13.75
CA GLN A 72 0.22 5.20 -14.24
C GLN A 72 -0.73 4.82 -13.10
N HIS A 73 -0.24 4.11 -12.07
CA HIS A 73 -1.09 3.76 -10.94
C HIS A 73 -1.41 4.97 -10.04
N ILE A 74 -0.53 5.97 -9.99
CA ILE A 74 -0.80 7.24 -9.30
C ILE A 74 -1.88 8.00 -10.07
N ASP A 75 -1.72 8.15 -11.39
CA ASP A 75 -2.71 8.79 -12.27
C ASP A 75 -4.08 8.10 -12.20
N ASP A 76 -4.08 6.75 -12.19
CA ASP A 76 -5.31 5.97 -12.05
C ASP A 76 -5.98 6.20 -10.68
N ALA A 77 -5.20 6.31 -9.60
CA ALA A 77 -5.75 6.58 -8.27
C ALA A 77 -6.33 8.00 -8.18
N ILE A 78 -5.67 8.99 -8.76
CA ILE A 78 -6.15 10.37 -8.85
C ILE A 78 -7.47 10.41 -9.63
N ALA A 79 -7.49 9.90 -10.86
CA ALA A 79 -8.66 9.90 -11.71
C ALA A 79 -9.81 9.08 -11.07
N PHE A 80 -9.52 7.95 -10.41
CA PHE A 80 -10.51 7.19 -9.68
C PHE A 80 -11.20 8.02 -8.58
N ILE A 81 -10.43 8.77 -7.78
CA ILE A 81 -10.99 9.62 -6.72
C ILE A 81 -11.82 10.76 -7.31
N GLU A 82 -11.35 11.39 -8.39
CA GLU A 82 -12.07 12.44 -9.10
C GLU A 82 -13.40 11.94 -9.67
N ASP A 83 -13.37 10.83 -10.40
CA ASP A 83 -14.53 10.26 -11.08
C ASP A 83 -15.58 9.65 -10.11
N LEU A 84 -15.19 9.35 -8.86
CA LEU A 84 -16.15 9.03 -7.80
C LEU A 84 -17.07 10.22 -7.49
N GLY A 85 -16.62 11.46 -7.71
CA GLY A 85 -17.41 12.68 -7.51
C GLY A 85 -17.85 12.91 -6.05
N LEU A 86 -17.06 12.44 -5.06
CA LEU A 86 -17.42 12.47 -3.64
C LEU A 86 -16.83 13.69 -2.89
N GLY A 87 -16.08 14.57 -3.59
CA GLY A 87 -15.28 15.63 -2.97
C GLY A 87 -14.03 15.07 -2.29
N PRO A 88 -13.37 15.81 -1.39
CA PRO A 88 -12.19 15.32 -0.69
C PRO A 88 -12.50 14.05 0.11
N VAL A 89 -11.67 13.01 -0.07
CA VAL A 89 -11.83 11.72 0.58
C VAL A 89 -10.80 11.52 1.70
N ASN A 90 -11.10 10.65 2.64
CA ASN A 90 -10.07 10.05 3.48
C ASN A 90 -9.37 8.95 2.67
N LEU A 91 -8.06 9.03 2.55
CA LEU A 91 -7.28 8.07 1.76
C LEU A 91 -6.42 7.20 2.68
N ILE A 92 -6.56 5.88 2.57
CA ILE A 92 -5.74 4.91 3.31
C ILE A 92 -4.91 4.12 2.29
N GLY A 93 -3.59 4.16 2.42
CA GLY A 93 -2.68 3.38 1.58
C GLY A 93 -1.80 2.43 2.38
N HIS A 94 -1.66 1.19 1.93
CA HIS A 94 -0.77 0.21 2.54
C HIS A 94 0.38 -0.16 1.62
N SER A 95 1.61 -0.19 2.13
CA SER A 95 2.79 -0.68 1.40
C SER A 95 2.95 0.03 0.04
N ARG A 96 2.91 -0.70 -1.09
CA ARG A 96 2.91 -0.12 -2.43
C ARG A 96 1.77 0.90 -2.62
N GLY A 97 0.57 0.58 -2.13
CA GLY A 97 -0.56 1.51 -2.10
C GLY A 97 -0.31 2.72 -1.20
N GLY A 98 0.50 2.58 -0.15
CA GLY A 98 0.99 3.69 0.66
C GLY A 98 1.88 4.65 -0.13
N HIS A 99 2.75 4.13 -1.00
CA HIS A 99 3.52 4.96 -1.93
C HIS A 99 2.60 5.73 -2.90
N ILE A 100 1.66 5.04 -3.53
CA ILE A 100 0.67 5.66 -4.42
C ILE A 100 -0.08 6.78 -3.67
N SER A 101 -0.61 6.48 -2.49
CA SER A 101 -1.38 7.43 -1.68
C SER A 101 -0.56 8.65 -1.23
N PHE A 102 0.73 8.45 -0.91
CA PHE A 102 1.65 9.54 -0.62
C PHE A 102 1.80 10.48 -1.82
N ARG A 103 2.01 9.93 -3.04
CA ARG A 103 2.13 10.70 -4.27
C ARG A 103 0.82 11.42 -4.62
N VAL A 104 -0.33 10.77 -4.46
CA VAL A 104 -1.64 11.44 -4.60
C VAL A 104 -1.76 12.61 -3.63
N GLY A 105 -1.35 12.45 -2.38
CA GLY A 105 -1.36 13.52 -1.37
C GLY A 105 -0.46 14.71 -1.72
N LEU A 106 0.64 14.48 -2.46
CA LEU A 106 1.53 15.53 -2.97
C LEU A 106 0.95 16.23 -4.20
N GLU A 107 0.50 15.45 -5.18
CA GLU A 107 0.11 15.95 -6.50
C GLU A 107 -1.30 16.57 -6.49
N ARG A 108 -2.21 16.00 -5.67
CA ARG A 108 -3.61 16.44 -5.58
C ARG A 108 -4.09 16.51 -4.11
N PRO A 109 -3.46 17.36 -3.29
CA PRO A 109 -3.87 17.54 -1.89
C PRO A 109 -5.33 18.01 -1.74
N ASP A 110 -5.88 18.68 -2.76
CA ASP A 110 -7.27 19.12 -2.83
C ASP A 110 -8.28 17.98 -2.82
N LEU A 111 -7.88 16.77 -3.24
CA LEU A 111 -8.71 15.56 -3.22
C LEU A 111 -8.69 14.83 -1.86
N ILE A 112 -7.82 15.22 -0.93
CA ILE A 112 -7.54 14.46 0.29
C ILE A 112 -7.96 15.25 1.52
N SER A 113 -8.94 14.73 2.25
CA SER A 113 -9.33 15.26 3.55
C SER A 113 -8.32 14.86 4.64
N LYS A 114 -8.01 13.57 4.70
CA LYS A 114 -6.99 12.98 5.59
C LYS A 114 -6.31 11.81 4.92
N LEU A 115 -5.03 11.63 5.24
CA LEU A 115 -4.19 10.57 4.69
C LEU A 115 -3.75 9.60 5.79
N VAL A 116 -3.88 8.30 5.54
CA VAL A 116 -3.34 7.25 6.41
C VAL A 116 -2.36 6.40 5.60
N LEU A 117 -1.11 6.37 6.04
CA LEU A 117 -0.03 5.63 5.39
C LEU A 117 0.41 4.47 6.28
N ALA A 118 -0.09 3.28 5.97
CA ALA A 118 0.27 2.04 6.65
C ALA A 118 1.55 1.47 6.03
N GLU A 119 2.69 1.78 6.64
CA GLU A 119 4.04 1.42 6.19
C GLU A 119 4.24 1.59 4.69
N PRO A 120 4.29 2.84 4.20
CA PRO A 120 4.44 3.12 2.78
C PRO A 120 5.73 2.50 2.25
N GLY A 121 5.60 1.67 1.21
CA GLY A 121 6.71 0.98 0.58
C GLY A 121 7.48 1.89 -0.35
N GLY A 122 8.80 1.74 -0.40
CA GLY A 122 9.68 2.54 -1.26
C GLY A 122 11.08 2.62 -0.67
N THR A 123 11.93 3.44 -1.30
CA THR A 123 13.28 3.75 -0.85
C THR A 123 13.38 5.23 -0.51
N LEU A 124 14.38 5.61 0.25
CA LEU A 124 14.69 7.00 0.60
C LEU A 124 15.83 7.50 -0.29
N GLU A 125 15.80 8.78 -0.62
CA GLU A 125 16.98 9.50 -1.12
C GLU A 125 17.97 9.76 0.04
N ASP A 126 19.22 10.04 -0.28
CA ASP A 126 20.31 10.23 0.70
C ASP A 126 19.99 11.35 1.70
N ASP A 127 19.31 12.41 1.25
CA ASP A 127 18.92 13.58 2.07
C ASP A 127 17.85 13.27 3.14
N LEU A 128 17.14 12.15 2.97
CA LEU A 128 16.12 11.66 3.89
C LEU A 128 16.55 10.40 4.66
N MET A 129 17.69 9.80 4.31
CA MET A 129 18.20 8.60 4.97
C MET A 129 18.73 8.95 6.36
N PRO A 130 18.24 8.33 7.44
CA PRO A 130 18.79 8.55 8.77
C PRO A 130 20.26 8.09 8.87
N GLU A 131 21.12 8.88 9.54
CA GLU A 131 22.56 8.57 9.70
C GLU A 131 22.82 7.20 10.33
N GLU A 132 21.92 6.75 11.20
CA GLU A 132 22.02 5.45 11.90
C GLU A 132 21.83 4.24 10.96
N THR A 133 21.38 4.46 9.73
CA THR A 133 21.07 3.38 8.76
C THR A 133 22.25 3.01 7.86
N SER A 134 23.36 3.73 7.95
CA SER A 134 24.60 3.45 7.19
C SER A 134 25.13 2.02 7.41
N ASN A 135 24.69 1.32 8.46
CA ASN A 135 25.03 -0.06 8.81
C ASN A 135 23.98 -1.10 8.35
N LEU A 136 22.88 -0.69 7.70
CA LEU A 136 21.99 -1.65 7.10
C LEU A 136 22.75 -2.37 5.97
N SER A 137 22.91 -3.69 6.10
CA SER A 137 23.49 -4.49 5.02
C SER A 137 22.79 -4.13 3.70
N GLU A 138 23.55 -4.06 2.60
CA GLU A 138 23.05 -3.75 1.25
C GLU A 138 21.79 -4.56 0.86
N GLY A 139 21.50 -5.66 1.53
CA GLY A 139 20.29 -6.46 1.36
C GLY A 139 19.02 -5.94 2.06
N ALA A 140 19.14 -5.17 3.16
CA ALA A 140 17.98 -4.74 3.94
C ALA A 140 17.24 -3.52 3.33
N GLY A 141 17.93 -2.72 2.52
CA GLY A 141 17.36 -1.58 1.78
C GLY A 141 16.99 -1.93 0.33
N SER A 142 17.39 -3.09 -0.15
CA SER A 142 17.24 -3.44 -1.56
C SER A 142 15.87 -4.09 -1.85
N ARG A 143 15.39 -3.90 -3.08
CA ARG A 143 14.23 -4.63 -3.61
C ARG A 143 14.59 -6.08 -4.01
N ALA A 144 15.67 -6.65 -3.45
CA ALA A 144 16.18 -7.98 -3.76
C ALA A 144 15.13 -9.09 -3.60
N HIS A 145 14.21 -8.94 -2.63
CA HIS A 145 13.10 -9.89 -2.48
C HIS A 145 12.13 -9.82 -3.68
N VAL A 146 11.88 -8.64 -4.26
CA VAL A 146 11.04 -8.49 -5.47
C VAL A 146 11.71 -9.16 -6.65
N THR A 147 13.00 -8.88 -6.90
CA THR A 147 13.78 -9.46 -8.00
C THR A 147 13.82 -10.98 -7.89
N ARG A 148 14.20 -11.52 -6.72
CA ARG A 148 14.26 -12.98 -6.49
C ARG A 148 12.91 -13.66 -6.71
N SER A 149 11.82 -13.02 -6.26
CA SER A 149 10.47 -13.54 -6.44
C SER A 149 10.05 -13.53 -7.90
N SER A 150 10.34 -12.43 -8.60
CA SER A 150 10.08 -12.29 -10.04
C SER A 150 10.82 -13.35 -10.86
N GLU A 151 12.11 -13.56 -10.60
CA GLU A 151 12.92 -14.58 -11.28
C GLU A 151 12.34 -16.01 -11.11
N ARG A 152 11.89 -16.35 -9.89
CA ARG A 152 11.26 -17.66 -9.63
C ARG A 152 9.93 -17.80 -10.36
N ILE A 153 9.06 -16.78 -10.32
CA ILE A 153 7.78 -16.79 -11.03
C ILE A 153 8.01 -16.93 -12.53
N ALA A 154 8.96 -16.17 -13.10
CA ALA A 154 9.32 -16.24 -14.50
C ALA A 154 9.85 -17.64 -14.92
N ALA A 155 10.51 -18.36 -13.99
CA ALA A 155 10.97 -19.73 -14.19
C ALA A 155 9.86 -20.79 -13.97
N GLY A 156 8.61 -20.40 -13.69
CA GLY A 156 7.47 -21.30 -13.45
C GLY A 156 7.31 -21.76 -11.99
N ASP A 157 8.18 -21.32 -11.08
CA ASP A 157 8.08 -21.62 -9.64
C ASP A 157 7.22 -20.55 -8.94
N LEU A 158 5.91 -20.61 -9.18
CA LEU A 158 4.95 -19.63 -8.69
C LEU A 158 4.94 -19.59 -7.16
N GLU A 159 4.75 -20.73 -6.50
CA GLU A 159 4.68 -20.80 -5.03
C GLU A 159 6.00 -20.37 -4.40
N GLY A 160 7.12 -20.84 -4.91
CA GLY A 160 8.44 -20.46 -4.40
C GLY A 160 8.73 -18.96 -4.57
N GLY A 161 8.25 -18.35 -5.64
CA GLY A 161 8.34 -16.90 -5.84
C GLY A 161 7.47 -16.12 -4.85
N LEU A 162 6.22 -16.51 -4.65
CA LEU A 162 5.30 -15.90 -3.69
C LEU A 162 5.82 -16.05 -2.24
N ARG A 163 6.31 -17.22 -1.89
CA ARG A 163 6.95 -17.50 -0.59
C ARG A 163 8.15 -16.55 -0.38
N ALA A 164 9.04 -16.47 -1.36
CA ALA A 164 10.23 -15.62 -1.26
C ALA A 164 9.86 -14.14 -1.04
N PHE A 165 8.78 -13.66 -1.65
CA PHE A 165 8.28 -12.32 -1.45
C PHE A 165 7.72 -12.11 -0.03
N ILE A 166 6.81 -12.98 0.39
CA ILE A 166 6.11 -12.85 1.69
C ILE A 166 7.10 -13.01 2.86
N ASP A 167 7.97 -14.01 2.80
CA ASP A 167 8.98 -14.25 3.82
C ASP A 167 10.07 -13.16 3.80
N GLY A 168 10.36 -12.60 2.64
CA GLY A 168 11.32 -11.50 2.51
C GLY A 168 10.85 -10.20 3.20
N ILE A 169 9.55 -9.97 3.27
CA ILE A 169 8.97 -8.78 3.91
C ILE A 169 8.63 -9.03 5.39
N ASN A 170 8.06 -10.18 5.71
CA ASN A 170 7.47 -10.45 7.03
C ASN A 170 8.31 -11.41 7.90
N GLY A 171 9.44 -11.86 7.39
CA GLY A 171 10.31 -12.85 8.02
C GLY A 171 9.98 -14.30 7.65
N PRO A 172 10.97 -15.22 7.83
CA PRO A 172 10.84 -16.62 7.46
C PRO A 172 9.62 -17.31 8.07
N GLY A 173 8.95 -18.16 7.28
CA GLY A 173 7.76 -18.90 7.70
C GLY A 173 6.46 -18.11 7.69
N SER A 174 6.49 -16.89 7.17
CA SER A 174 5.28 -16.04 7.07
C SER A 174 4.31 -16.56 6.01
N TRP A 175 4.82 -17.17 4.95
CA TRP A 175 3.99 -17.81 3.92
C TRP A 175 3.14 -18.95 4.49
N GLU A 176 3.71 -19.78 5.35
CA GLU A 176 3.00 -20.90 5.98
C GLU A 176 1.85 -20.46 6.88
N LYS A 177 1.93 -19.28 7.46
CA LYS A 177 0.91 -18.72 8.35
C LYS A 177 -0.28 -18.12 7.60
N LEU A 178 -0.18 -17.94 6.28
CA LEU A 178 -1.27 -17.40 5.46
C LEU A 178 -2.45 -18.39 5.41
N THR A 179 -3.67 -17.85 5.48
CA THR A 179 -4.88 -18.62 5.20
C THR A 179 -4.95 -19.02 3.73
N LEU A 180 -5.77 -20.02 3.39
CA LEU A 180 -5.99 -20.39 1.99
C LEU A 180 -6.50 -19.22 1.14
N ALA A 181 -7.43 -18.42 1.69
CA ALA A 181 -7.93 -17.23 1.00
C ALA A 181 -6.84 -16.18 0.77
N ASP A 182 -5.91 -16.04 1.71
CA ASP A 182 -4.78 -15.12 1.56
C ASP A 182 -3.78 -15.62 0.51
N ARG A 183 -3.49 -16.90 0.47
CA ARG A 183 -2.64 -17.49 -0.57
C ARG A 183 -3.27 -17.32 -1.94
N GLN A 184 -4.55 -17.64 -2.09
CA GLN A 184 -5.28 -17.47 -3.35
C GLN A 184 -5.21 -16.02 -3.84
N MET A 185 -5.41 -15.02 -2.96
CA MET A 185 -5.25 -13.61 -3.33
C MET A 185 -3.83 -13.30 -3.85
N ARG A 186 -2.78 -13.91 -3.28
CA ARG A 186 -1.40 -13.73 -3.76
C ARG A 186 -1.19 -14.39 -5.12
N GLU A 187 -1.74 -15.58 -5.31
CA GLU A 187 -1.69 -16.31 -6.57
C GLU A 187 -2.40 -15.56 -7.70
N ASP A 188 -3.60 -15.04 -7.44
CA ASP A 188 -4.38 -14.26 -8.41
C ASP A 188 -3.63 -13.00 -8.89
N ASN A 189 -2.70 -12.48 -8.09
CA ASN A 189 -1.94 -11.26 -8.38
C ASN A 189 -0.44 -11.50 -8.63
N ALA A 190 -0.01 -12.76 -8.75
CA ALA A 190 1.41 -13.13 -8.75
C ALA A 190 2.21 -12.48 -9.88
N TYR A 191 1.66 -12.44 -11.07
CA TYR A 191 2.36 -11.91 -12.26
C TYR A 191 2.62 -10.41 -12.18
N THR A 192 1.92 -9.67 -11.31
CA THR A 192 2.23 -8.26 -11.06
C THR A 192 3.65 -8.06 -10.51
N LEU A 193 4.25 -9.07 -9.85
CA LEU A 193 5.64 -9.00 -9.38
C LEU A 193 6.65 -8.93 -10.52
N LEU A 194 6.37 -9.55 -11.67
CA LEU A 194 7.25 -9.49 -12.84
C LEU A 194 7.45 -8.04 -13.29
N ALA A 195 6.37 -7.30 -13.33
CA ALA A 195 6.39 -5.91 -13.76
C ALA A 195 6.89 -4.93 -12.67
N GLN A 196 6.72 -5.26 -11.39
CA GLN A 196 7.18 -4.41 -10.29
C GLN A 196 8.70 -4.23 -10.25
N THR A 197 9.49 -5.10 -10.87
CA THR A 197 10.95 -4.95 -10.96
C THR A 197 11.34 -3.66 -11.69
N ASN A 198 10.54 -3.23 -12.68
CA ASN A 198 10.81 -2.09 -13.56
C ASN A 198 9.69 -1.04 -13.56
N GLU A 199 8.89 -0.95 -12.51
CA GLU A 199 7.72 -0.08 -12.45
C GLU A 199 8.03 1.43 -12.36
N GLY A 200 9.31 1.84 -12.19
CA GLY A 200 9.71 3.24 -12.12
C GLY A 200 9.31 3.95 -10.83
N ARG A 201 9.40 3.28 -9.68
CA ARG A 201 9.08 3.88 -8.38
C ARG A 201 10.14 4.92 -7.99
N ARG A 202 9.75 6.18 -7.87
CA ARG A 202 10.61 7.28 -7.42
C ARG A 202 10.91 7.13 -5.91
N PRO A 203 12.16 7.28 -5.46
CA PRO A 203 12.47 7.35 -4.03
C PRO A 203 11.72 8.51 -3.36
N TYR A 204 11.59 8.46 -2.04
CA TYR A 204 11.11 9.58 -1.25
C TYR A 204 12.27 10.54 -0.97
N SER A 205 12.09 11.83 -1.25
CA SER A 205 13.02 12.89 -0.87
C SER A 205 12.54 13.63 0.37
N LYS A 206 13.44 14.36 1.04
CA LYS A 206 13.09 15.25 2.13
C LYS A 206 12.10 16.33 1.68
N ALA A 207 12.34 16.92 0.51
CA ALA A 207 11.44 17.91 -0.07
C ALA A 207 10.01 17.37 -0.29
N ASP A 208 9.87 16.12 -0.75
CA ASP A 208 8.56 15.46 -0.87
C ASP A 208 7.86 15.33 0.49
N ALA A 209 8.59 14.92 1.53
CA ALA A 209 8.03 14.76 2.86
C ALA A 209 7.58 16.11 3.45
N GLU A 210 8.39 17.16 3.32
CA GLU A 210 8.09 18.53 3.77
C GLU A 210 6.91 19.17 3.01
N ALA A 211 6.69 18.78 1.76
CA ALA A 211 5.59 19.27 0.93
C ALA A 211 4.24 18.55 1.17
N LEU A 212 4.21 17.47 1.95
CA LEU A 212 3.00 16.70 2.20
C LEU A 212 2.02 17.48 3.08
N SER A 213 1.07 18.17 2.47
CA SER A 213 0.18 19.11 3.16
C SER A 213 -1.04 18.48 3.85
N PRO A 214 -1.69 17.38 3.37
CA PRO A 214 -2.82 16.80 4.08
C PRO A 214 -2.45 16.32 5.49
N PRO A 215 -3.37 16.44 6.49
CA PRO A 215 -3.17 15.79 7.78
C PRO A 215 -2.91 14.29 7.57
N THR A 216 -1.77 13.79 8.06
CA THR A 216 -1.29 12.44 7.76
C THR A 216 -1.03 11.62 9.02
N LEU A 217 -1.62 10.41 9.09
CA LEU A 217 -1.31 9.41 10.11
C LEU A 217 -0.43 8.31 9.50
N PHE A 218 0.78 8.19 10.02
CA PHE A 218 1.69 7.08 9.70
C PHE A 218 1.45 5.93 10.67
N VAL A 219 1.10 4.75 10.15
CA VAL A 219 0.80 3.56 10.97
C VAL A 219 1.83 2.47 10.68
N GLY A 220 2.50 1.98 11.72
CA GLY A 220 3.46 0.87 11.63
C GLY A 220 3.08 -0.30 12.51
N GLY A 221 3.64 -1.48 12.22
CA GLY A 221 3.60 -2.65 13.09
C GLY A 221 4.85 -2.71 13.98
N ALA A 222 4.66 -3.02 15.27
CA ALA A 222 5.78 -3.08 16.23
C ALA A 222 6.81 -4.17 15.88
N ASP A 223 6.37 -5.24 15.19
CA ASP A 223 7.20 -6.38 14.81
C ASP A 223 7.76 -6.26 13.37
N THR A 224 7.49 -5.14 12.69
CA THR A 224 8.04 -4.92 11.34
C THR A 224 9.54 -4.60 11.44
N THR A 225 10.30 -5.24 10.57
CA THR A 225 11.77 -5.07 10.49
C THR A 225 12.20 -4.54 9.11
N GLY A 226 13.48 -4.23 8.96
CA GLY A 226 14.07 -3.78 7.70
C GLY A 226 13.74 -2.32 7.36
N LEU A 227 13.58 -2.03 6.07
CA LEU A 227 13.47 -0.66 5.57
C LEU A 227 12.12 0.03 5.88
N LEU A 228 11.02 -0.72 5.96
CA LEU A 228 9.68 -0.14 6.11
C LEU A 228 9.50 0.76 7.34
N PRO A 229 9.90 0.35 8.57
CA PRO A 229 9.83 1.23 9.73
C PRO A 229 10.77 2.43 9.64
N ILE A 230 11.85 2.33 8.88
CA ILE A 230 12.79 3.44 8.64
C ILE A 230 12.13 4.47 7.72
N VAL A 231 11.57 4.03 6.59
CA VAL A 231 10.82 4.89 5.66
C VAL A 231 9.69 5.60 6.39
N LEU A 232 8.91 4.87 7.18
CA LEU A 232 7.80 5.45 7.96
C LEU A 232 8.29 6.56 8.88
N ARG A 233 9.33 6.30 9.69
CA ARG A 233 9.86 7.30 10.63
C ARG A 233 10.48 8.50 9.93
N ALA A 234 11.22 8.28 8.85
CA ALA A 234 11.86 9.34 8.08
C ALA A 234 10.82 10.29 7.47
N LEU A 235 9.78 9.75 6.85
CA LEU A 235 8.69 10.55 6.30
C LEU A 235 7.92 11.30 7.40
N ALA A 236 7.56 10.62 8.49
CA ALA A 236 6.81 11.22 9.59
C ALA A 236 7.59 12.34 10.31
N ALA A 237 8.93 12.25 10.36
CA ALA A 237 9.77 13.27 10.97
C ALA A 237 9.81 14.59 10.18
N HIS A 238 9.52 14.57 8.89
CA HIS A 238 9.60 15.73 8.01
C HIS A 238 8.23 16.23 7.51
N ALA A 239 7.20 15.39 7.54
CA ALA A 239 5.87 15.82 7.12
C ALA A 239 5.24 16.77 8.17
N PRO A 240 4.77 17.98 7.75
CA PRO A 240 4.39 19.05 8.69
C PRO A 240 3.17 18.73 9.56
N ASN A 241 2.25 17.91 9.05
CA ASN A 241 0.99 17.56 9.73
C ASN A 241 0.93 16.06 10.05
N ALA A 242 2.07 15.48 10.46
CA ALA A 242 2.20 14.05 10.71
C ALA A 242 1.86 13.67 12.15
N GLU A 243 1.10 12.58 12.29
CA GLU A 243 0.95 11.80 13.51
C GLU A 243 1.48 10.39 13.26
N THR A 244 1.90 9.69 14.31
CA THR A 244 2.36 8.31 14.21
C THR A 244 1.62 7.40 15.18
N ALA A 245 1.36 6.16 14.76
CA ALA A 245 0.82 5.11 15.62
C ALA A 245 1.52 3.78 15.32
N ILE A 246 1.88 3.04 16.38
CA ILE A 246 2.51 1.72 16.26
C ILE A 246 1.55 0.68 16.83
N ILE A 247 1.20 -0.30 16.01
CA ILE A 247 0.28 -1.39 16.38
C ILE A 247 1.08 -2.52 17.03
N PRO A 248 0.82 -2.84 18.30
CA PRO A 248 1.53 -3.90 18.99
C PRO A 248 1.19 -5.29 18.43
N ASN A 249 2.13 -6.23 18.54
CA ASN A 249 1.97 -7.62 18.08
C ASN A 249 1.53 -7.73 16.62
N ALA A 250 2.07 -6.86 15.77
CA ALA A 250 1.80 -6.83 14.33
C ALA A 250 3.06 -6.46 13.55
N GLY A 251 3.24 -7.12 12.41
CA GLY A 251 4.24 -6.77 11.39
C GLY A 251 3.60 -5.91 10.28
N HIS A 252 4.19 -5.98 9.08
CA HIS A 252 3.83 -5.17 7.92
C HIS A 252 2.32 -5.21 7.53
N SER A 253 1.63 -6.29 7.82
CA SER A 253 0.18 -6.43 7.53
C SER A 253 -0.69 -6.12 8.77
N MET A 254 -0.38 -5.08 9.53
CA MET A 254 -1.00 -4.75 10.83
C MET A 254 -2.53 -4.68 10.79
N PHE A 255 -3.12 -4.16 9.71
CA PHE A 255 -4.59 -4.07 9.56
C PHE A 255 -5.27 -5.45 9.36
N ARG A 256 -4.49 -6.49 9.05
CA ARG A 256 -4.95 -7.88 8.92
C ARG A 256 -4.65 -8.69 10.18
N GLN A 257 -3.49 -8.46 10.80
CA GLN A 257 -3.03 -9.17 11.98
C GLN A 257 -3.72 -8.66 13.25
N GLN A 258 -3.95 -7.35 13.33
CA GLN A 258 -4.59 -6.67 14.46
C GLN A 258 -5.67 -5.69 13.97
N PRO A 259 -6.74 -6.17 13.30
CA PRO A 259 -7.72 -5.32 12.63
C PRO A 259 -8.44 -4.36 13.58
N ARG A 260 -8.70 -4.80 14.83
CA ARG A 260 -9.32 -3.95 15.84
C ARG A 260 -8.39 -2.83 16.26
N ALA A 261 -7.16 -3.14 16.64
CA ALA A 261 -6.19 -2.14 17.06
C ALA A 261 -5.88 -1.12 15.94
N PHE A 262 -5.81 -1.58 14.68
CA PHE A 262 -5.70 -0.69 13.53
C PHE A 262 -6.89 0.28 13.43
N CYS A 263 -8.11 -0.21 13.52
CA CYS A 263 -9.31 0.64 13.48
C CYS A 263 -9.41 1.59 14.68
N ASP A 264 -8.96 1.17 15.85
CA ASP A 264 -8.98 1.98 17.08
C ASP A 264 -8.05 3.21 16.99
N VAL A 265 -7.01 3.19 16.16
CA VAL A 265 -6.15 4.36 15.91
C VAL A 265 -6.59 5.15 14.67
N VAL A 266 -7.03 4.48 13.61
CA VAL A 266 -7.39 5.12 12.34
C VAL A 266 -8.73 5.88 12.44
N LEU A 267 -9.79 5.27 13.01
CA LEU A 267 -11.11 5.89 13.05
C LEU A 267 -11.16 7.20 13.85
N PRO A 268 -10.53 7.33 15.02
CA PRO A 268 -10.46 8.62 15.73
C PRO A 268 -9.71 9.70 14.92
N PHE A 269 -8.64 9.35 14.22
CA PHE A 269 -7.92 10.28 13.36
C PHE A 269 -8.81 10.77 12.21
N LEU A 270 -9.53 9.89 11.53
CA LEU A 270 -10.40 10.25 10.41
C LEU A 270 -11.60 11.13 10.82
N LYS A 271 -12.02 11.09 12.09
CA LYS A 271 -13.18 11.84 12.60
C LYS A 271 -12.85 13.28 13.02
N ARG A 272 -11.60 13.60 13.33
CA ARG A 272 -11.16 14.95 13.70
C ARG A 272 -11.11 15.87 12.49
#